data_0e315a9e8d9418fa46291710218a1cb7
#
_entry.id   0e315a9e8d9418fa46291710218a1cb7
#
_cell.length_a   1.000
_cell.length_b   1.000
_cell.length_c   1.000
_cell.angle_alpha   90.00
_cell.angle_beta   90.00
_cell.angle_gamma   90.00
#
_symmetry.space_group_name_H-M   'P 1'
#
loop_
_entity.id
_entity.type
_entity.pdbx_description
1 polymer ?
#
loop_
_entity_poly.entity_id
_entity_poly.type
_entity_poly.pdbx_seq_one_letter_code
_entity_poly.pdbx_strand_id
1 'polypeptide(L)'
;MPWLRDRSGRFLALLLVATLSGCASLPGRQVAVSNPVFVRANNHEEAWERAVDVVHDYLFEIERENKLGGVIETQYKTGANLFEPWHRDSVGARNRAESTLQSIRRKAFLSVTPVDGGFMVGVEAHKELEDVAAAANAVGPATFLDNSPLQRDLNPVVGQAAPSGWIPKGRDVELEQSMLLSLNRAFGQ
;
A
#
# COMPACT_ATOMS: atom_id res chain seq x y z
N MET A 1 -4.51 -54.88 20.08
CA MET A 1 -3.99 -53.66 20.77
C MET A 1 -4.69 -52.43 20.21
N PRO A 2 -5.89 -52.06 20.68
CA PRO A 2 -6.64 -50.89 20.16
C PRO A 2 -6.29 -49.57 20.85
N TRP A 3 -5.48 -49.58 21.89
CA TRP A 3 -5.23 -48.44 22.79
C TRP A 3 -4.29 -47.36 22.22
N LEU A 4 -3.47 -47.70 21.26
CA LEU A 4 -2.49 -46.74 20.67
C LEU A 4 -3.10 -45.89 19.56
N ARG A 5 -4.23 -46.32 18.98
CA ARG A 5 -4.87 -45.62 17.84
C ARG A 5 -5.74 -44.43 18.25
N ASP A 6 -6.21 -44.44 19.49
CA ASP A 6 -7.06 -43.35 20.03
C ASP A 6 -6.25 -42.15 20.53
N ARG A 7 -5.04 -42.39 21.03
CA ARG A 7 -4.18 -41.29 21.53
C ARG A 7 -3.60 -40.41 20.38
N SER A 8 -3.21 -41.03 19.27
CA SER A 8 -2.71 -40.30 18.10
C SER A 8 -3.80 -39.47 17.42
N GLY A 9 -5.04 -39.94 17.37
CA GLY A 9 -6.17 -39.17 16.86
C GLY A 9 -6.49 -37.93 17.74
N ARG A 10 -6.41 -38.07 19.05
CA ARG A 10 -6.61 -36.98 19.99
C ARG A 10 -5.49 -35.93 19.94
N PHE A 11 -4.24 -36.36 19.76
CA PHE A 11 -3.10 -35.45 19.54
C PHE A 11 -3.22 -34.68 18.23
N LEU A 12 -3.64 -35.36 17.14
CA LEU A 12 -3.85 -34.73 15.84
C LEU A 12 -4.99 -33.71 15.88
N ALA A 13 -6.08 -34.05 16.56
CA ALA A 13 -7.23 -33.14 16.75
C ALA A 13 -6.85 -31.92 17.61
N LEU A 14 -6.08 -32.11 18.70
CA LEU A 14 -5.58 -31.01 19.52
C LEU A 14 -4.62 -30.10 18.75
N LEU A 15 -3.75 -30.66 17.94
CA LEU A 15 -2.83 -29.91 17.09
C LEU A 15 -3.60 -29.09 16.03
N LEU A 16 -4.64 -29.68 15.45
CA LEU A 16 -5.52 -29.01 14.47
C LEU A 16 -6.30 -27.86 15.10
N VAL A 17 -6.81 -28.03 16.32
CA VAL A 17 -7.51 -26.96 17.08
C VAL A 17 -6.53 -25.86 17.49
N ALA A 18 -5.30 -26.19 17.88
CA ALA A 18 -4.28 -25.20 18.24
C ALA A 18 -3.84 -24.35 17.03
N THR A 19 -3.82 -24.92 15.82
CA THR A 19 -3.49 -24.16 14.60
C THR A 19 -4.64 -23.23 14.16
N LEU A 20 -5.89 -23.58 14.47
CA LEU A 20 -7.06 -22.75 14.15
C LEU A 20 -7.23 -21.58 15.12
N SER A 21 -6.72 -21.67 16.34
CA SER A 21 -6.81 -20.57 17.34
C SER A 21 -5.72 -19.50 17.17
N GLY A 22 -4.75 -19.69 16.28
CA GLY A 22 -3.59 -18.80 16.09
C GLY A 22 -3.87 -17.47 15.39
N CYS A 23 -5.06 -17.20 14.87
CA CYS A 23 -5.33 -16.01 14.06
C CYS A 23 -6.28 -14.98 14.66
N ALA A 24 -6.54 -15.03 15.95
CA ALA A 24 -7.41 -14.06 16.65
C ALA A 24 -6.66 -12.93 17.35
N SER A 25 -5.48 -12.53 16.87
CA SER A 25 -4.97 -11.21 17.22
C SER A 25 -5.76 -10.18 16.40
N LEU A 26 -6.91 -9.76 16.95
CA LEU A 26 -7.60 -8.56 16.47
C LEU A 26 -6.56 -7.45 16.39
N PRO A 27 -6.37 -6.79 15.23
CA PRO A 27 -5.51 -5.62 15.17
C PRO A 27 -6.04 -4.65 16.24
N GLY A 28 -5.20 -4.31 17.22
CA GLY A 28 -5.54 -3.35 18.24
C GLY A 28 -6.12 -2.13 17.54
N ARG A 29 -7.27 -1.63 18.02
CA ARG A 29 -7.93 -0.44 17.50
C ARG A 29 -6.88 0.69 17.53
N GLN A 30 -6.32 1.00 16.38
CA GLN A 30 -5.39 2.11 16.28
C GLN A 30 -6.18 3.37 16.63
N VAL A 31 -5.66 4.11 17.60
CA VAL A 31 -6.24 5.41 17.96
C VAL A 31 -6.08 6.29 16.73
N ALA A 32 -7.20 6.73 16.19
CA ALA A 32 -7.17 7.62 15.03
C ALA A 32 -6.53 8.95 15.45
N VAL A 33 -5.52 9.36 14.71
CA VAL A 33 -4.86 10.66 14.86
C VAL A 33 -5.58 11.67 13.98
N SER A 34 -5.69 12.93 14.46
CA SER A 34 -6.24 14.00 13.62
C SER A 34 -5.38 14.20 12.36
N ASN A 35 -6.02 14.50 11.27
CA ASN A 35 -5.35 14.89 10.04
C ASN A 35 -5.85 16.29 9.63
N PRO A 36 -5.00 17.31 9.68
CA PRO A 36 -3.57 17.31 10.00
C PRO A 36 -3.27 17.07 11.48
N VAL A 37 -2.03 16.62 11.78
CA VAL A 37 -1.50 16.45 13.12
C VAL A 37 -0.64 17.66 13.52
N PHE A 38 -0.76 18.11 14.76
CA PHE A 38 0.13 19.12 15.32
C PHE A 38 1.43 18.47 15.80
N VAL A 39 2.57 19.03 15.40
CA VAL A 39 3.90 18.58 15.81
C VAL A 39 4.71 19.73 16.37
N ARG A 40 5.46 19.47 17.44
CA ARG A 40 6.39 20.44 18.03
C ARG A 40 7.76 20.26 17.41
N ALA A 41 8.18 21.23 16.63
CA ALA A 41 9.52 21.32 16.08
C ALA A 41 10.12 22.70 16.39
N ASN A 42 11.44 22.75 16.57
CA ASN A 42 12.13 23.99 16.89
C ASN A 42 12.19 24.97 15.72
N ASN A 43 12.17 24.42 14.52
CA ASN A 43 12.22 25.20 13.29
C ASN A 43 11.58 24.43 12.12
N HIS A 44 11.36 25.13 11.01
CA HIS A 44 10.78 24.54 9.80
C HIS A 44 11.64 23.42 9.21
N GLU A 45 12.97 23.53 9.33
CA GLU A 45 13.91 22.51 8.85
C GLU A 45 13.67 21.16 9.53
N GLU A 46 13.58 21.15 10.85
CA GLU A 46 13.34 19.96 11.63
C GLU A 46 11.98 19.33 11.28
N ALA A 47 10.92 20.15 11.15
CA ALA A 47 9.62 19.66 10.75
C ALA A 47 9.63 19.04 9.36
N TRP A 48 10.34 19.67 8.42
CA TRP A 48 10.49 19.22 7.05
C TRP A 48 11.25 17.90 6.94
N GLU A 49 12.45 17.84 7.53
CA GLU A 49 13.30 16.65 7.50
C GLU A 49 12.58 15.41 8.09
N ARG A 50 11.86 15.60 9.22
CA ARG A 50 11.05 14.52 9.79
C ARG A 50 9.91 14.07 8.87
N ALA A 51 9.27 15.00 8.16
CA ALA A 51 8.25 14.66 7.18
C ALA A 51 8.85 13.87 6.01
N VAL A 52 10.03 14.26 5.51
CA VAL A 52 10.79 13.54 4.47
C VAL A 52 11.21 12.16 4.95
N ASP A 53 11.74 12.04 6.18
CA ASP A 53 12.13 10.75 6.77
C ASP A 53 10.94 9.78 6.79
N VAL A 54 9.74 10.25 7.19
CA VAL A 54 8.54 9.41 7.19
C VAL A 54 8.16 8.97 5.77
N VAL A 55 8.27 9.82 4.75
CA VAL A 55 8.03 9.41 3.35
C VAL A 55 8.97 8.29 2.95
N HIS A 56 10.26 8.40 3.29
CA HIS A 56 11.27 7.38 3.00
C HIS A 56 11.07 6.08 3.82
N ASP A 57 10.61 6.16 5.06
CA ASP A 57 10.27 4.99 5.89
C ASP A 57 9.16 4.11 5.27
N TYR A 58 8.29 4.72 4.48
CA TYR A 58 7.27 4.02 3.69
C TYR A 58 7.76 3.67 2.28
N LEU A 59 9.05 3.92 2.00
CA LEU A 59 9.71 3.62 0.72
C LEU A 59 9.06 4.33 -0.48
N PHE A 60 8.48 5.50 -0.26
CA PHE A 60 8.05 6.37 -1.35
C PHE A 60 9.23 7.18 -1.87
N GLU A 61 9.31 7.32 -3.19
CA GLU A 61 10.22 8.25 -3.85
C GLU A 61 9.54 9.60 -3.98
N ILE A 62 10.28 10.68 -3.68
CA ILE A 62 9.77 12.04 -3.81
C ILE A 62 9.85 12.44 -5.29
N GLU A 63 8.71 12.85 -5.84
CA GLU A 63 8.60 13.37 -7.21
C GLU A 63 8.86 14.88 -7.23
N ARG A 64 8.28 15.56 -6.27
CA ARG A 64 8.42 17.01 -6.12
C ARG A 64 8.39 17.42 -4.67
N GLU A 65 9.31 18.28 -4.28
CA GLU A 65 9.31 18.94 -2.99
C GLU A 65 9.35 20.46 -3.18
N ASN A 66 8.51 21.13 -2.41
CA ASN A 66 8.50 22.58 -2.31
C ASN A 66 8.56 22.98 -0.84
N LYS A 67 9.76 23.10 -0.31
CA LYS A 67 9.99 23.40 1.10
C LYS A 67 9.42 24.77 1.50
N LEU A 68 9.49 25.77 0.63
CA LEU A 68 8.93 27.09 0.89
C LEU A 68 7.39 27.08 0.92
N GLY A 69 6.79 26.26 0.05
CA GLY A 69 5.34 26.06 0.01
C GLY A 69 4.85 25.00 0.99
N GLY A 70 5.76 24.28 1.67
CA GLY A 70 5.41 23.24 2.63
C GLY A 70 4.74 22.03 2.01
N VAL A 71 5.08 21.63 0.77
CA VAL A 71 4.43 20.51 0.06
C VAL A 71 5.45 19.49 -0.43
N ILE A 72 5.21 18.24 -0.09
CA ILE A 72 5.94 17.06 -0.61
C ILE A 72 4.95 16.22 -1.40
N GLU A 73 5.32 15.86 -2.62
CA GLU A 73 4.56 14.99 -3.51
C GLU A 73 5.42 13.79 -3.89
N THR A 74 4.89 12.58 -3.72
CA THR A 74 5.62 11.35 -4.02
C THR A 74 5.29 10.86 -5.43
N GLN A 75 6.17 10.01 -5.96
CA GLN A 75 5.84 9.22 -7.14
C GLN A 75 4.76 8.17 -6.83
N TYR A 76 4.10 7.68 -7.88
CA TYR A 76 3.25 6.52 -7.76
C TYR A 76 4.08 5.28 -7.43
N LYS A 77 3.64 4.55 -6.42
CA LYS A 77 4.25 3.30 -5.99
C LYS A 77 3.24 2.17 -6.06
N THR A 78 3.64 1.04 -6.67
CA THR A 78 2.84 -0.19 -6.65
C THR A 78 2.76 -0.73 -5.22
N GLY A 79 1.55 -1.05 -4.77
CA GLY A 79 1.33 -1.52 -3.41
C GLY A 79 1.94 -2.89 -3.14
N ALA A 80 2.52 -3.06 -1.95
CA ALA A 80 3.08 -4.30 -1.49
C ALA A 80 2.03 -5.41 -1.36
N ASN A 81 2.40 -6.61 -1.76
CA ASN A 81 1.57 -7.80 -1.65
C ASN A 81 1.71 -8.50 -0.27
N LEU A 82 0.95 -9.57 -0.05
CA LEU A 82 0.99 -10.35 1.20
C LEU A 82 2.35 -10.97 1.52
N PHE A 83 3.17 -11.24 0.49
CA PHE A 83 4.47 -11.88 0.64
C PHE A 83 5.61 -10.90 0.93
N GLU A 84 5.30 -9.60 1.01
CA GLU A 84 6.24 -8.52 1.29
C GLU A 84 5.91 -7.80 2.61
N PRO A 85 5.96 -8.50 3.77
CA PRO A 85 5.54 -7.93 5.05
C PRO A 85 6.42 -6.77 5.53
N TRP A 86 7.62 -6.64 4.98
CA TRP A 86 8.55 -5.55 5.29
C TRP A 86 8.21 -4.22 4.62
N HIS A 87 7.41 -4.22 3.56
CA HIS A 87 6.90 -3.01 2.92
C HIS A 87 5.75 -2.40 3.73
N ARG A 88 5.79 -1.09 3.96
CA ARG A 88 4.81 -0.36 4.78
C ARG A 88 3.76 0.41 3.98
N ASP A 89 3.88 0.47 2.67
CA ASP A 89 3.00 1.20 1.76
C ASP A 89 1.59 0.60 1.61
N SER A 90 1.41 -0.67 1.95
CA SER A 90 0.10 -1.33 2.03
C SER A 90 -0.23 -1.66 3.49
N VAL A 91 -0.91 -0.73 4.14
CA VAL A 91 -1.27 -0.84 5.56
C VAL A 91 -2.54 -1.68 5.73
N GLY A 92 -2.48 -2.64 6.66
CA GLY A 92 -3.60 -3.52 6.97
C GLY A 92 -3.72 -4.74 6.06
N ALA A 93 -4.32 -5.81 6.59
CA ALA A 93 -4.46 -7.08 5.88
C ALA A 93 -5.35 -6.96 4.62
N ARG A 94 -6.36 -6.11 4.67
CA ARG A 94 -7.27 -5.86 3.54
C ARG A 94 -6.55 -5.20 2.37
N ASN A 95 -5.82 -4.11 2.62
CA ASN A 95 -5.07 -3.39 1.58
C ASN A 95 -3.96 -4.26 0.97
N ARG A 96 -3.32 -5.13 1.77
CA ARG A 96 -2.35 -6.12 1.28
C ARG A 96 -3.01 -7.19 0.41
N ALA A 97 -4.15 -7.73 0.83
CA ALA A 97 -4.91 -8.68 0.03
C ALA A 97 -5.38 -8.05 -1.30
N GLU A 98 -5.89 -6.83 -1.25
CA GLU A 98 -6.26 -6.06 -2.45
C GLU A 98 -5.06 -5.90 -3.41
N SER A 99 -3.89 -5.47 -2.90
CA SER A 99 -2.67 -5.29 -3.70
C SER A 99 -2.07 -6.60 -4.22
N THR A 100 -2.40 -7.75 -3.59
CA THR A 100 -2.00 -9.08 -4.06
C THR A 100 -2.84 -9.57 -5.23
N LEU A 101 -4.14 -9.24 -5.21
CA LEU A 101 -5.11 -9.72 -6.19
C LEU A 101 -5.29 -8.75 -7.36
N GLN A 102 -4.91 -7.50 -7.20
CA GLN A 102 -5.11 -6.42 -8.16
C GLN A 102 -3.88 -5.51 -8.20
N SER A 103 -3.54 -4.98 -9.38
CA SER A 103 -2.49 -3.97 -9.53
C SER A 103 -2.99 -2.63 -8.96
N ILE A 104 -2.61 -2.33 -7.73
CA ILE A 104 -2.95 -1.07 -7.06
C ILE A 104 -1.68 -0.24 -6.89
N ARG A 105 -1.74 1.03 -7.26
CA ARG A 105 -0.69 2.01 -6.98
C ARG A 105 -1.17 3.08 -6.01
N ARG A 106 -0.23 3.65 -5.28
CA ARG A 106 -0.48 4.69 -4.29
C ARG A 106 0.43 5.87 -4.52
N LYS A 107 -0.08 7.05 -4.19
CA LYS A 107 0.67 8.32 -4.21
C LYS A 107 0.32 9.08 -2.95
N ALA A 108 1.32 9.65 -2.29
CA ALA A 108 1.13 10.42 -1.06
C ALA A 108 1.49 11.89 -1.29
N PHE A 109 0.75 12.76 -0.61
CA PHE A 109 0.97 14.19 -0.52
C PHE A 109 1.08 14.56 0.95
N LEU A 110 2.13 15.27 1.30
CA LEU A 110 2.30 15.79 2.65
C LEU A 110 2.31 17.33 2.59
N SER A 111 1.70 17.94 3.59
CA SER A 111 1.71 19.38 3.77
C SER A 111 2.28 19.74 5.14
N VAL A 112 3.23 20.67 5.19
CA VAL A 112 3.85 21.16 6.43
C VAL A 112 3.57 22.65 6.53
N THR A 113 2.71 23.05 7.46
CA THR A 113 2.25 24.43 7.62
C THR A 113 2.66 24.97 8.99
N PRO A 114 3.36 26.11 9.09
CA PRO A 114 3.70 26.71 10.36
C PRO A 114 2.43 27.23 11.05
N VAL A 115 2.37 27.01 12.37
CA VAL A 115 1.32 27.50 13.26
C VAL A 115 1.92 27.98 14.58
N ASP A 116 1.14 28.66 15.40
CA ASP A 116 1.61 29.12 16.71
C ASP A 116 2.08 27.95 17.57
N GLY A 117 3.37 27.98 17.94
CA GLY A 117 3.98 26.97 18.80
C GLY A 117 4.43 25.69 18.12
N GLY A 118 4.38 25.59 16.75
CA GLY A 118 4.84 24.39 16.04
C GLY A 118 4.41 24.35 14.59
N PHE A 119 4.08 23.16 14.11
CA PHE A 119 3.69 22.92 12.72
C PHE A 119 2.48 21.97 12.66
N MET A 120 1.63 22.19 11.68
CA MET A 120 0.60 21.25 11.28
C MET A 120 1.08 20.44 10.09
N VAL A 121 1.11 19.12 10.24
CA VAL A 121 1.51 18.20 9.15
C VAL A 121 0.30 17.40 8.71
N GLY A 122 -0.11 17.58 7.48
CA GLY A 122 -1.20 16.83 6.84
C GLY A 122 -0.65 15.74 5.92
N VAL A 123 -1.37 14.64 5.80
CA VAL A 123 -1.05 13.53 4.90
C VAL A 123 -2.29 13.15 4.10
N GLU A 124 -2.18 13.10 2.79
CA GLU A 124 -3.20 12.59 1.88
C GLU A 124 -2.60 11.48 1.03
N ALA A 125 -3.16 10.29 1.09
CA ALA A 125 -2.75 9.16 0.27
C ALA A 125 -3.88 8.75 -0.66
N HIS A 126 -3.59 8.70 -1.94
CA HIS A 126 -4.53 8.27 -2.98
C HIS A 126 -4.15 6.91 -3.51
N LYS A 127 -5.15 6.09 -3.81
CA LYS A 127 -4.96 4.78 -4.43
C LYS A 127 -5.72 4.68 -5.75
N GLU A 128 -5.09 4.02 -6.71
CA GLU A 128 -5.62 3.78 -8.05
C GLU A 128 -5.47 2.32 -8.42
N LEU A 129 -6.45 1.80 -9.15
CA LEU A 129 -6.49 0.44 -9.68
C LEU A 129 -6.16 0.46 -11.16
N GLU A 130 -5.31 -0.46 -11.62
CA GLU A 130 -5.03 -0.67 -13.03
C GLU A 130 -6.29 -1.15 -13.78
N ASP A 131 -6.67 -0.47 -14.85
CA ASP A 131 -7.76 -0.87 -15.73
C ASP A 131 -7.27 -1.88 -16.78
N VAL A 132 -7.26 -3.16 -16.38
CA VAL A 132 -6.85 -4.26 -17.27
C VAL A 132 -7.91 -4.56 -18.32
N ALA A 133 -9.19 -4.28 -18.04
CA ALA A 133 -10.29 -4.59 -18.95
C ALA A 133 -10.28 -3.72 -20.21
N ALA A 134 -9.89 -2.47 -20.07
CA ALA A 134 -9.76 -1.58 -21.23
C ALA A 134 -8.56 -1.98 -22.12
N ALA A 135 -7.47 -2.49 -21.54
CA ALA A 135 -6.33 -3.02 -22.29
C ALA A 135 -6.72 -4.25 -23.11
N ALA A 136 -7.52 -5.15 -22.55
CA ALA A 136 -8.00 -6.33 -23.26
C ALA A 136 -8.96 -5.97 -24.41
N ASN A 137 -9.71 -4.88 -24.29
CA ASN A 137 -10.61 -4.39 -25.33
C ASN A 137 -9.88 -3.58 -26.44
N ALA A 138 -8.68 -3.07 -26.16
CA ALA A 138 -7.86 -2.36 -27.15
C ALA A 138 -7.16 -3.32 -28.14
N VAL A 139 -6.97 -4.58 -27.73
CA VAL A 139 -6.56 -5.65 -28.64
C VAL A 139 -7.80 -6.14 -29.37
N GLY A 140 -8.09 -5.54 -30.54
CA GLY A 140 -9.26 -5.89 -31.35
C GLY A 140 -9.36 -7.39 -31.65
N PRO A 141 -10.56 -7.89 -31.98
CA PRO A 141 -10.83 -9.31 -32.24
C PRO A 141 -10.10 -9.89 -33.45
N ALA A 142 -9.26 -9.10 -34.12
CA ALA A 142 -8.55 -9.47 -35.34
C ALA A 142 -7.48 -10.57 -35.14
N THR A 143 -7.03 -10.81 -33.92
CA THR A 143 -5.92 -11.76 -33.66
C THR A 143 -6.33 -13.24 -33.62
N PHE A 144 -7.62 -13.53 -33.54
CA PHE A 144 -8.10 -14.92 -33.50
C PHE A 144 -8.56 -15.51 -34.83
N LEU A 145 -8.68 -14.71 -35.87
CA LEU A 145 -9.21 -15.15 -37.17
C LEU A 145 -8.16 -15.37 -38.25
N ASP A 146 -6.92 -14.93 -38.03
CA ASP A 146 -5.85 -15.15 -39.01
C ASP A 146 -5.05 -16.41 -38.61
N ASN A 147 -5.46 -17.51 -39.20
CA ASN A 147 -4.90 -18.83 -38.98
C ASN A 147 -3.73 -19.13 -39.94
N SER A 148 -3.08 -18.10 -40.50
CA SER A 148 -1.94 -18.31 -41.39
C SER A 148 -0.69 -18.69 -40.60
N PRO A 149 -0.01 -19.81 -40.96
CA PRO A 149 1.18 -20.28 -40.25
C PRO A 149 2.35 -19.29 -40.28
N LEU A 150 2.41 -18.43 -41.31
CA LEU A 150 3.48 -17.47 -41.50
C LEU A 150 3.42 -16.25 -40.58
N GLN A 151 2.24 -15.90 -40.09
CA GLN A 151 2.06 -14.75 -39.19
C GLN A 151 2.29 -15.09 -37.72
N ARG A 152 2.26 -16.38 -37.38
CA ARG A 152 2.50 -16.88 -36.04
C ARG A 152 3.96 -16.74 -35.59
N ASP A 153 4.92 -16.79 -36.54
CA ASP A 153 6.37 -16.75 -36.24
C ASP A 153 6.94 -15.33 -36.24
N LEU A 154 6.28 -14.37 -36.88
CA LEU A 154 6.79 -13.02 -37.06
C LEU A 154 6.25 -11.99 -36.07
N ASN A 155 5.27 -12.38 -35.28
CA ASN A 155 4.71 -11.50 -34.27
C ASN A 155 4.66 -12.25 -32.94
N PRO A 156 5.77 -12.33 -32.17
CA PRO A 156 5.69 -12.61 -30.77
C PRO A 156 5.07 -11.37 -30.10
N VAL A 157 3.82 -11.07 -30.42
CA VAL A 157 3.01 -10.19 -29.59
C VAL A 157 2.70 -10.98 -28.33
N VAL A 158 3.72 -11.11 -27.49
CA VAL A 158 3.47 -10.96 -26.08
C VAL A 158 2.97 -9.52 -25.99
N GLY A 159 1.68 -9.36 -26.24
CA GLY A 159 1.01 -8.13 -25.95
C GLY A 159 1.16 -7.93 -24.44
N GLN A 160 2.22 -7.26 -24.04
CA GLN A 160 2.18 -6.52 -22.80
C GLN A 160 1.00 -5.58 -23.05
N ALA A 161 -0.16 -5.98 -22.55
CA ALA A 161 -1.31 -5.11 -22.48
C ALA A 161 -0.83 -3.88 -21.72
N ALA A 162 -0.44 -2.82 -22.46
CA ALA A 162 -0.15 -1.56 -21.81
C ALA A 162 -1.41 -1.20 -21.02
N PRO A 163 -1.30 -0.89 -19.72
CA PRO A 163 -2.46 -0.51 -18.94
C PRO A 163 -3.13 0.66 -19.65
N SER A 164 -4.40 0.50 -20.02
CA SER A 164 -5.13 1.50 -20.77
C SER A 164 -5.51 2.70 -19.91
N GLY A 165 -5.40 2.56 -18.59
CA GLY A 165 -5.73 3.62 -17.66
C GLY A 165 -5.60 3.19 -16.19
N TRP A 166 -5.89 4.15 -15.31
CA TRP A 166 -5.93 3.95 -13.87
C TRP A 166 -7.25 4.48 -13.34
N ILE A 167 -7.94 3.65 -12.58
CA ILE A 167 -9.23 3.97 -11.97
C ILE A 167 -8.99 4.47 -10.55
N PRO A 168 -9.33 5.74 -10.22
CA PRO A 168 -9.16 6.25 -8.87
C PRO A 168 -10.09 5.50 -7.90
N LYS A 169 -9.54 4.97 -6.82
CA LYS A 169 -10.26 4.29 -5.74
C LYS A 169 -10.48 5.20 -4.52
N GLY A 170 -10.01 6.44 -4.61
CA GLY A 170 -10.10 7.42 -3.53
C GLY A 170 -8.93 7.38 -2.56
N ARG A 171 -9.18 7.85 -1.34
CA ARG A 171 -8.13 7.97 -0.31
C ARG A 171 -7.84 6.64 0.39
N ASP A 172 -6.58 6.41 0.72
CA ASP A 172 -6.12 5.29 1.55
C ASP A 172 -5.95 5.77 3.00
N VAL A 173 -7.07 5.82 3.73
CA VAL A 173 -7.12 6.33 5.11
C VAL A 173 -6.22 5.52 6.06
N GLU A 174 -6.07 4.21 5.82
CA GLU A 174 -5.20 3.36 6.64
C GLU A 174 -3.72 3.75 6.49
N LEU A 175 -3.29 4.04 5.27
CA LEU A 175 -1.94 4.53 4.99
C LEU A 175 -1.72 5.93 5.60
N GLU A 176 -2.67 6.85 5.41
CA GLU A 176 -2.62 8.19 6.01
C GLU A 176 -2.45 8.13 7.53
N GLN A 177 -3.30 7.35 8.20
CA GLN A 177 -3.23 7.19 9.66
C GLN A 177 -1.92 6.56 10.12
N SER A 178 -1.40 5.61 9.38
CA SER A 178 -0.12 4.99 9.68
C SER A 178 1.05 5.98 9.56
N MET A 179 1.06 6.81 8.52
CA MET A 179 2.07 7.86 8.34
C MET A 179 1.95 8.94 9.41
N LEU A 180 0.73 9.38 9.76
CA LEU A 180 0.50 10.36 10.85
C LEU A 180 0.96 9.83 12.21
N LEU A 181 0.73 8.55 12.50
CA LEU A 181 1.25 7.90 13.72
C LEU A 181 2.78 7.84 13.73
N SER A 182 3.40 7.62 12.57
CA SER A 182 4.86 7.64 12.43
C SER A 182 5.42 9.05 12.64
N LEU A 183 4.75 10.07 12.11
CA LEU A 183 5.07 11.48 12.39
C LEU A 183 5.01 11.79 13.89
N ASN A 184 3.91 11.45 14.56
CA ASN A 184 3.77 11.67 15.99
C ASN A 184 4.92 11.03 16.80
N ARG A 185 5.29 9.81 16.45
CA ARG A 185 6.44 9.12 17.10
C ARG A 185 7.77 9.80 16.81
N ALA A 186 7.98 10.28 15.58
CA ALA A 186 9.20 10.96 15.18
C ALA A 186 9.42 12.28 15.97
N PHE A 187 8.33 12.92 16.43
CA PHE A 187 8.35 14.10 17.27
C PHE A 187 8.21 13.81 18.77
N GLY A 188 8.22 12.53 19.18
CA GLY A 188 8.15 12.12 20.59
C GLY A 188 6.81 12.39 21.28
N GLN A 189 5.72 12.39 20.51
CA GLN A 189 4.36 12.62 21.00
C GLN A 189 3.52 11.34 21.00
#